data_8242ecae20649e5ef64481189d25cd8e
#
_entry.id   8242ecae20649e5ef64481189d25cd8e
#
_cell.length_a   1.000
_cell.length_b   1.000
_cell.length_c   1.000
_cell.angle_alpha   90.00
_cell.angle_beta   90.00
_cell.angle_gamma   90.00
#
_symmetry.space_group_name_H-M   'P 1'
#
loop_
_entity.id
_entity.type
_entity.pdbx_description
1 polymer ?
#
loop_
_entity_poly.entity_id
_entity_poly.type
_entity_poly.pdbx_seq_one_letter_code
_entity_poly.pdbx_strand_id
1 'polypeptide(L)'
;QELHYQNVLFVVFKLMGFYTNVEYRTSEGRIDLVLQTDKFIYVMEFKLDGTAEEALRQINEKHYAQPFAADSRKLFKIGVNFSAKTRNIEKWIVEF
;
A
#
# COMPACT_ATOMS: atom_id res chain seq x y z
N GLN A 1 14.65 4.22 -2.90
CA GLN A 1 14.55 4.03 -1.44
C GLN A 1 13.17 3.55 -1.06
N GLU A 2 12.15 4.39 -1.12
CA GLU A 2 10.76 3.90 -0.95
C GLU A 2 10.45 2.85 -2.01
N LEU A 3 10.91 3.08 -3.23
CA LEU A 3 10.74 2.14 -4.33
C LEU A 3 11.46 0.81 -4.06
N HIS A 4 12.62 0.84 -3.38
CA HIS A 4 13.32 -0.38 -3.01
C HIS A 4 12.49 -1.27 -2.09
N TYR A 5 11.91 -0.69 -1.01
CA TYR A 5 11.06 -1.45 -0.09
C TYR A 5 9.81 -1.97 -0.78
N GLN A 6 9.21 -1.16 -1.63
CA GLN A 6 8.05 -1.53 -2.43
C GLN A 6 8.34 -2.76 -3.30
N ASN A 7 9.49 -2.76 -3.98
CA ASN A 7 9.90 -3.87 -4.84
C ASN A 7 10.16 -5.15 -4.05
N VAL A 8 10.75 -5.04 -2.87
CA VAL A 8 10.98 -6.21 -2.00
C VAL A 8 9.65 -6.83 -1.60
N LEU A 9 8.68 -6.02 -1.16
CA LEU A 9 7.37 -6.52 -0.78
C LEU A 9 6.63 -7.13 -1.97
N PHE A 10 6.75 -6.53 -3.15
CA PHE A 10 6.16 -7.07 -4.37
C PHE A 10 6.67 -8.51 -4.64
N VAL A 11 7.98 -8.70 -4.58
CA VAL A 11 8.60 -10.01 -4.80
C VAL A 11 8.10 -11.01 -3.75
N VAL A 12 8.10 -10.62 -2.48
CA VAL A 12 7.65 -11.50 -1.40
C VAL A 12 6.21 -11.94 -1.62
N PHE A 13 5.31 -11.01 -1.92
CA PHE A 13 3.89 -11.32 -2.13
C PHE A 13 3.68 -12.18 -3.37
N LYS A 14 4.45 -11.95 -4.44
CA LYS A 14 4.41 -12.79 -5.64
C LYS A 14 4.80 -14.23 -5.32
N LEU A 15 5.87 -14.39 -4.57
CA LEU A 15 6.33 -15.73 -4.17
C LEU A 15 5.32 -16.44 -3.28
N MET A 16 4.51 -15.69 -2.53
CA MET A 16 3.42 -16.25 -1.74
C MET A 16 2.16 -16.53 -2.55
N GLY A 17 2.17 -16.23 -3.84
CA GLY A 17 1.04 -16.51 -4.73
C GLY A 17 -0.07 -15.47 -4.73
N PHE A 18 0.17 -14.29 -4.15
CA PHE A 18 -0.82 -13.22 -4.15
C PHE A 18 -0.79 -12.43 -5.46
N TYR A 19 -1.95 -11.94 -5.88
CA TYR A 19 -2.05 -11.02 -7.01
C TYR A 19 -1.70 -9.61 -6.55
N THR A 20 -0.61 -9.07 -7.09
CA THR A 20 -0.09 -7.77 -6.66
C THR A 20 0.15 -6.83 -7.85
N ASN A 21 -0.10 -5.53 -7.62
CA ASN A 21 0.21 -4.48 -8.58
C ASN A 21 1.06 -3.42 -7.88
N VAL A 22 2.23 -3.13 -8.43
CA VAL A 22 3.11 -2.06 -7.99
C VAL A 22 2.80 -0.82 -8.82
N GLU A 23 2.77 0.35 -8.17
CA GLU A 23 2.51 1.62 -8.83
C GLU A 23 1.20 1.60 -9.63
N TYR A 24 0.13 1.15 -8.99
CA TYR A 24 -1.20 1.08 -9.59
C TYR A 24 -1.71 2.49 -9.91
N ARG A 25 -1.95 2.78 -11.18
CA ARG A 25 -2.35 4.12 -11.62
C ARG A 25 -3.83 4.36 -11.37
N THR A 26 -4.14 5.57 -10.89
CA THR A 26 -5.51 6.05 -10.72
C THR A 26 -5.63 7.42 -11.39
N SER A 27 -6.84 7.98 -11.41
CA SER A 27 -7.07 9.32 -11.95
C SER A 27 -6.38 10.42 -11.13
N GLU A 28 -6.04 10.16 -9.86
CA GLU A 28 -5.48 11.16 -8.97
C GLU A 28 -4.02 10.88 -8.55
N GLY A 29 -3.42 9.83 -9.08
CA GLY A 29 -2.04 9.51 -8.76
C GLY A 29 -1.73 8.04 -8.94
N ARG A 30 -0.77 7.54 -8.14
CA ARG A 30 -0.34 6.15 -8.19
C ARG A 30 -0.34 5.58 -6.78
N ILE A 31 -0.98 4.43 -6.63
CA ILE A 31 -0.95 3.65 -5.40
C ILE A 31 0.35 2.86 -5.39
N ASP A 32 1.12 2.93 -4.31
CA ASP A 32 2.41 2.23 -4.25
C ASP A 32 2.26 0.73 -4.42
N LEU A 33 1.29 0.12 -3.76
CA LEU A 33 1.07 -1.32 -3.85
C LEU A 33 -0.40 -1.65 -3.64
N VAL A 34 -0.95 -2.47 -4.53
CA VAL A 34 -2.28 -3.06 -4.35
C VAL A 34 -2.10 -4.58 -4.30
N LEU A 35 -2.58 -5.19 -3.24
CA LEU A 35 -2.56 -6.63 -3.04
C LEU A 35 -4.00 -7.13 -3.04
N GLN A 36 -4.28 -8.15 -3.83
CA GLN A 36 -5.63 -8.70 -3.93
C GLN A 36 -5.64 -10.20 -3.63
N THR A 37 -6.62 -10.60 -2.83
CA THR A 37 -6.90 -12.02 -2.57
C THR A 37 -8.34 -12.31 -2.98
N ASP A 38 -8.80 -13.54 -2.80
CA ASP A 38 -10.19 -13.89 -3.10
C ASP A 38 -11.20 -13.06 -2.32
N LYS A 39 -10.84 -12.65 -1.09
CA LYS A 39 -11.77 -12.03 -0.15
C LYS A 39 -11.42 -10.59 0.19
N PHE A 40 -10.20 -10.16 -0.07
CA PHE A 40 -9.69 -8.88 0.43
C PHE A 40 -8.93 -8.12 -0.63
N ILE A 41 -8.97 -6.78 -0.49
CA ILE A 41 -8.13 -5.86 -1.25
C ILE A 41 -7.35 -5.04 -0.23
N TYR A 42 -6.03 -4.92 -0.44
CA TYR A 42 -5.16 -4.10 0.40
C TYR A 42 -4.57 -2.99 -0.46
N VAL A 43 -4.85 -1.75 -0.09
CA VAL A 43 -4.28 -0.56 -0.74
C VAL A 43 -3.22 -0.02 0.19
N MET A 44 -1.97 0.01 -0.26
CA MET A 44 -0.82 0.36 0.58
C MET A 44 -0.06 1.56 0.04
N GLU A 45 0.33 2.43 0.95
CA GLU A 45 1.19 3.57 0.64
C GLU A 45 2.37 3.55 1.61
N PHE A 46 3.57 3.82 1.09
CA PHE A 46 4.81 3.74 1.83
C PHE A 46 5.46 5.11 1.97
N LYS A 47 6.01 5.39 3.16
CA LYS A 47 6.86 6.55 3.41
C LYS A 47 8.22 6.08 3.92
N LEU A 48 9.25 6.85 3.62
CA LEU A 48 10.61 6.64 4.13
C LEU A 48 10.95 7.85 5.00
N ASP A 49 11.21 7.59 6.28
CA ASP A 49 11.50 8.64 7.27
C ASP A 49 10.42 9.73 7.32
N GLY A 50 9.17 9.33 7.07
CA GLY A 50 7.99 10.15 7.24
C GLY A 50 7.14 9.56 8.36
N THR A 51 5.84 9.43 8.13
CA THR A 51 4.92 8.80 9.10
C THR A 51 3.91 7.89 8.41
N ALA A 52 3.46 6.88 9.14
CA ALA A 52 2.38 6.01 8.68
C ALA A 52 1.07 6.81 8.55
N GLU A 53 0.87 7.81 9.39
CA GLU A 53 -0.28 8.72 9.34
C GLU A 53 -0.31 9.50 8.03
N GLU A 54 0.84 10.02 7.60
CA GLU A 54 0.95 10.71 6.31
C GLU A 54 0.62 9.78 5.14
N ALA A 55 1.12 8.55 5.20
CA ALA A 55 0.84 7.55 4.17
C ALA A 55 -0.67 7.27 4.07
N LEU A 56 -1.31 7.05 5.22
CA LEU A 56 -2.75 6.79 5.26
C LEU A 56 -3.56 8.00 4.78
N ARG A 57 -3.15 9.21 5.17
CA ARG A 57 -3.79 10.44 4.72
C ARG A 57 -3.74 10.56 3.21
N GLN A 58 -2.60 10.22 2.61
CA GLN A 58 -2.46 10.26 1.15
C GLN A 58 -3.44 9.31 0.47
N ILE A 59 -3.61 8.10 1.00
CA ILE A 59 -4.58 7.14 0.46
C ILE A 59 -5.98 7.76 0.44
N ASN A 60 -6.36 8.43 1.53
CA ASN A 60 -7.68 9.03 1.65
C ASN A 60 -7.84 10.29 0.79
N GLU A 61 -6.87 11.19 0.81
CA GLU A 61 -6.94 12.45 0.05
C GLU A 61 -6.89 12.22 -1.46
N LYS A 62 -6.17 11.20 -1.91
CA LYS A 62 -6.06 10.84 -3.33
C LYS A 62 -7.13 9.84 -3.76
N HIS A 63 -8.04 9.47 -2.86
CA HIS A 63 -9.15 8.56 -3.15
C HIS A 63 -8.67 7.23 -3.75
N TYR A 64 -7.61 6.67 -3.22
CA TYR A 64 -6.99 5.45 -3.77
C TYR A 64 -7.86 4.21 -3.64
N ALA A 65 -8.90 4.24 -2.80
CA ALA A 65 -9.87 3.14 -2.74
C ALA A 65 -10.95 3.24 -3.83
N GLN A 66 -11.09 4.38 -4.50
CA GLN A 66 -12.16 4.63 -5.47
C GLN A 66 -12.17 3.64 -6.64
N PRO A 67 -11.03 3.20 -7.20
CA PRO A 67 -11.04 2.21 -8.27
C PRO A 67 -11.73 0.89 -7.89
N PHE A 68 -11.84 0.61 -6.58
CA PHE A 68 -12.40 -0.63 -6.06
C PHE A 68 -13.77 -0.44 -5.40
N ALA A 69 -14.41 0.73 -5.61
CA ALA A 69 -15.66 1.08 -4.92
C ALA A 69 -16.81 0.11 -5.22
N ALA A 70 -16.82 -0.49 -6.41
CA ALA A 70 -17.87 -1.43 -6.82
C ALA A 70 -17.50 -2.89 -6.51
N ASP A 71 -16.31 -3.14 -5.96
CA ASP A 71 -15.87 -4.48 -5.64
C ASP A 71 -16.50 -4.94 -4.32
N SER A 72 -16.96 -6.18 -4.27
CA SER A 72 -17.65 -6.71 -3.09
C SER A 72 -16.69 -7.15 -1.99
N ARG A 73 -15.41 -7.28 -2.30
CA ARG A 73 -14.41 -7.69 -1.30
C ARG A 73 -14.18 -6.60 -0.27
N LYS A 74 -13.77 -7.02 0.92
CA LYS A 74 -13.40 -6.08 1.97
C LYS A 74 -12.08 -5.41 1.60
N LEU A 75 -12.04 -4.08 1.74
CA LEU A 75 -10.85 -3.30 1.41
C LEU A 75 -10.21 -2.77 2.68
N PHE A 76 -8.89 -2.89 2.75
CA PHE A 76 -8.06 -2.33 3.82
C PHE A 76 -7.13 -1.28 3.23
N LYS A 77 -7.00 -0.16 3.93
CA LYS A 77 -6.04 0.90 3.60
C LYS A 77 -4.90 0.78 4.61
N ILE A 78 -3.69 0.70 4.13
CA ILE A 78 -2.52 0.50 4.99
C ILE A 78 -1.47 1.55 4.68
N GLY A 79 -1.19 2.40 5.67
CA GLY A 79 -0.07 3.33 5.62
C GLY A 79 1.12 2.73 6.33
N VAL A 80 2.28 2.74 5.70
CA VAL A 80 3.50 2.13 6.22
C VAL A 80 4.64 3.13 6.19
N ASN A 81 5.35 3.25 7.29
CA ASN A 81 6.58 4.05 7.34
C ASN A 81 7.79 3.16 7.58
N PHE A 82 8.82 3.34 6.74
CA PHE A 82 10.12 2.69 6.89
C PHE A 82 11.12 3.69 7.46
N SER A 83 12.07 3.18 8.23
CA SER A 83 13.21 3.96 8.72
C SER A 83 14.44 3.59 7.90
N ALA A 84 15.07 4.58 7.28
CA ALA A 84 16.33 4.37 6.58
C ALA A 84 17.46 4.01 7.56
N LYS A 85 17.41 4.55 8.78
CA LYS A 85 18.41 4.31 9.82
C LYS A 85 18.41 2.85 10.27
N THR A 86 17.24 2.30 10.55
CA THR A 86 17.11 0.91 11.02
C THR A 86 16.93 -0.08 9.89
N ARG A 87 16.63 0.42 8.67
CA ARG A 87 16.30 -0.38 7.49
C ARG A 87 15.13 -1.33 7.74
N ASN A 88 14.16 -0.86 8.50
CA ASN A 88 13.03 -1.69 8.91
C ASN A 88 11.73 -0.89 8.88
N ILE A 89 10.61 -1.62 8.94
CA ILE A 89 9.31 -1.00 9.15
C ILE A 89 9.30 -0.41 10.55
N GLU A 90 8.97 0.88 10.64
CA GLU A 90 8.88 1.59 11.91
C GLU A 90 7.46 1.53 12.47
N LYS A 91 6.47 1.75 11.59
CA LYS A 91 5.07 1.79 12.00
C LYS A 91 4.18 1.50 10.80
N TRP A 92 3.04 0.90 11.07
CA TRP A 92 1.97 0.79 10.06
C TRP A 92 0.62 1.06 10.73
N ILE A 93 -0.33 1.56 9.93
CA ILE A 93 -1.70 1.83 10.36
C ILE A 93 -2.64 1.20 9.35
N VAL A 94 -3.64 0.49 9.84
CA VAL A 94 -4.66 -0.15 9.01
C VAL A 94 -6.00 0.53 9.28
N GLU A 95 -6.67 0.91 8.19
CA GLU A 95 -8.02 1.47 8.23
C GLU A 95 -8.94 0.63 7.34
N PHE A 96 -10.14 0.36 7.83
CA PHE A 96 -11.15 -0.40 7.07
C PHE A 96 -12.56 0.07 7.36
#